data_bc37def51529e21239e22a3a2636de0e
#
_entry.id   bc37def51529e21239e22a3a2636de0e
#
_cell.length_a   1.000
_cell.length_b   1.000
_cell.length_c   1.000
_cell.angle_alpha   90.00
_cell.angle_beta   90.00
_cell.angle_gamma   90.00
#
_symmetry.space_group_name_H-M   'P 1'
#
loop_
_entity.id
_entity.type
_entity.pdbx_description
1 polymer ?
#
loop_
_entity_poly.entity_id
_entity_poly.type
_entity_poly.pdbx_seq_one_letter_code
_entity_poly.pdbx_strand_id
1 'polypeptide(L)'
;MTSTACGINRRLGLSALALSVAIGLAGCSGEDFTEGGELTRLASVPSGAEITGIYLSEGGDLFFNAQHPSDANAAPFDRASVGVLVGVDVNDLPTSFKPSPVPRTAEERQQVLTALGEYQVIAQEGDTLDGAVPAGLGMTISRDGSRVVKASNDPDFNGFVPTREDGSAGFLFTNWEDRPGGMSRLEITKGGDGRWQVLDAMMLDFGDVDGT
;
A
#
# COMPACT_ATOMS: atom_id res chain seq x y z
N MET A 1 33.48 -78.35 18.10
CA MET A 1 34.82 -78.43 17.49
C MET A 1 35.12 -77.11 16.83
N THR A 2 36.22 -76.51 17.24
CA THR A 2 36.98 -75.40 16.64
C THR A 2 36.32 -74.02 16.53
N SER A 3 36.44 -73.21 17.46
CA SER A 3 37.35 -72.10 17.78
C SER A 3 38.04 -71.47 16.57
N THR A 4 37.86 -70.19 16.37
CA THR A 4 38.97 -69.28 16.12
C THR A 4 38.59 -67.82 16.44
N ALA A 5 39.30 -67.24 17.35
CA ALA A 5 39.31 -65.84 17.69
C ALA A 5 40.24 -65.07 16.69
N CYS A 6 39.99 -63.82 16.53
CA CYS A 6 40.97 -62.77 16.23
C CYS A 6 40.22 -61.49 15.97
N GLY A 7 40.49 -60.41 16.55
CA GLY A 7 41.58 -59.62 16.81
C GLY A 7 41.12 -58.19 16.97
N ILE A 8 41.33 -57.64 18.11
CA ILE A 8 40.99 -56.25 18.46
C ILE A 8 42.04 -55.32 17.76
N ASN A 9 41.59 -54.34 17.02
CA ASN A 9 42.38 -53.15 16.73
C ASN A 9 41.62 -51.91 17.11
N ARG A 10 41.95 -51.35 18.24
CA ARG A 10 41.57 -50.01 18.69
C ARG A 10 42.33 -48.99 17.83
N ARG A 11 41.60 -48.17 17.10
CA ARG A 11 42.06 -46.83 16.76
C ARG A 11 41.12 -45.81 17.35
N LEU A 12 41.64 -45.04 18.29
CA LEU A 12 41.05 -43.83 18.81
C LEU A 12 40.99 -42.79 17.68
N GLY A 13 39.80 -42.48 17.22
CA GLY A 13 39.55 -41.32 16.38
C GLY A 13 38.74 -40.33 17.21
N LEU A 14 39.33 -39.19 17.52
CA LEU A 14 38.57 -38.05 18.05
C LEU A 14 37.57 -37.59 17.01
N SER A 15 36.29 -37.88 17.26
CA SER A 15 35.20 -37.26 16.48
C SER A 15 34.78 -36.01 17.23
N ALA A 16 35.09 -34.86 16.62
CA ALA A 16 34.57 -33.57 17.01
C ALA A 16 33.03 -33.61 16.88
N LEU A 17 32.34 -33.46 17.99
CA LEU A 17 30.88 -33.29 18.01
C LEU A 17 30.56 -31.88 17.51
N ALA A 18 30.24 -31.73 16.24
CA ALA A 18 29.66 -30.50 15.74
C ALA A 18 28.17 -30.48 16.15
N LEU A 19 27.88 -29.71 17.20
CA LEU A 19 26.52 -29.42 17.64
C LEU A 19 25.90 -28.44 16.63
N SER A 20 25.22 -28.95 15.62
CA SER A 20 24.42 -28.14 14.71
C SER A 20 23.15 -27.71 15.44
N VAL A 21 23.13 -26.48 15.94
CA VAL A 21 21.90 -25.82 16.39
C VAL A 21 21.09 -25.49 15.15
N ALA A 22 20.14 -26.34 14.81
CA ALA A 22 19.11 -26.00 13.83
C ALA A 22 18.16 -25.02 14.52
N ILE A 23 18.35 -23.72 14.30
CA ILE A 23 17.34 -22.71 14.61
C ILE A 23 16.23 -22.95 13.59
N GLY A 24 15.17 -23.61 14.03
CA GLY A 24 13.94 -23.70 13.27
C GLY A 24 13.32 -22.31 13.20
N LEU A 25 13.60 -21.59 12.13
CA LEU A 25 12.76 -20.51 11.66
C LEU A 25 11.44 -21.19 11.26
N ALA A 26 10.44 -21.11 12.16
CA ALA A 26 9.05 -21.28 11.76
C ALA A 26 8.73 -20.11 10.82
N GLY A 27 9.20 -20.22 9.59
CA GLY A 27 8.72 -19.39 8.51
C GLY A 27 7.23 -19.68 8.36
N CYS A 28 6.43 -18.65 8.30
CA CYS A 28 5.09 -18.72 7.72
C CYS A 28 5.18 -19.63 6.50
N SER A 29 4.28 -20.60 6.40
CA SER A 29 4.14 -21.43 5.23
C SER A 29 3.82 -20.51 4.06
N GLY A 30 4.86 -19.96 3.42
CA GLY A 30 4.72 -19.34 2.13
C GLY A 30 4.18 -20.41 1.21
N GLU A 31 3.06 -20.15 0.58
CA GLU A 31 2.63 -20.91 -0.56
C GLU A 31 3.82 -20.94 -1.51
N ASP A 32 4.19 -22.13 -1.95
CA ASP A 32 5.22 -22.34 -2.97
C ASP A 32 4.89 -21.45 -4.16
N PHE A 33 5.62 -20.35 -4.31
CA PHE A 33 5.69 -19.67 -5.60
C PHE A 33 6.28 -20.69 -6.55
N THR A 34 5.42 -21.34 -7.31
CA THR A 34 5.85 -22.27 -8.33
C THR A 34 6.85 -21.58 -9.23
N GLU A 35 8.03 -22.17 -9.37
CA GLU A 35 9.02 -21.72 -10.35
C GLU A 35 8.31 -21.54 -11.70
N GLY A 36 8.19 -20.29 -12.17
CA GLY A 36 7.59 -19.97 -13.47
C GLY A 36 6.32 -19.13 -13.45
N GLY A 37 5.90 -18.55 -12.33
CA GLY A 37 4.81 -17.57 -12.29
C GLY A 37 5.16 -16.34 -13.14
N GLU A 38 4.32 -16.01 -14.11
CA GLU A 38 4.47 -14.78 -14.91
C GLU A 38 3.97 -13.59 -14.11
N LEU A 39 4.84 -12.57 -13.90
CA LEU A 39 4.43 -11.32 -13.29
C LEU A 39 3.64 -10.50 -14.29
N THR A 40 2.40 -10.15 -13.95
CA THR A 40 1.53 -9.35 -14.78
C THR A 40 1.34 -7.97 -14.15
N ARG A 41 1.65 -6.89 -14.90
CA ARG A 41 1.47 -5.53 -14.42
C ARG A 41 -0.02 -5.18 -14.32
N LEU A 42 -0.49 -4.90 -13.11
CA LEU A 42 -1.88 -4.51 -12.84
C LEU A 42 -2.12 -3.02 -13.12
N ALA A 43 -1.20 -2.15 -12.73
CA ALA A 43 -1.34 -0.71 -12.90
C ALA A 43 0.00 -0.03 -13.21
N SER A 44 -0.06 1.18 -13.74
CA SER A 44 1.03 2.16 -13.77
C SER A 44 0.49 3.53 -13.37
N VAL A 45 1.32 4.34 -12.74
CA VAL A 45 0.98 5.67 -12.23
C VAL A 45 1.58 6.77 -13.13
N PRO A 46 1.13 8.03 -12.99
CA PRO A 46 1.64 9.15 -13.77
C PRO A 46 3.13 9.37 -13.63
N SER A 47 3.72 10.11 -14.56
CA SER A 47 5.14 10.47 -14.53
C SER A 47 5.51 11.13 -13.20
N GLY A 48 6.63 10.71 -12.62
CA GLY A 48 7.13 11.18 -11.34
C GLY A 48 6.51 10.51 -10.13
N ALA A 49 5.35 9.86 -10.28
CA ALA A 49 4.67 9.23 -9.16
C ALA A 49 5.23 7.84 -8.82
N GLU A 50 5.05 7.47 -7.56
CA GLU A 50 5.23 6.12 -7.05
C GLU A 50 3.89 5.54 -6.60
N ILE A 51 3.74 4.20 -6.69
CA ILE A 51 2.62 3.48 -6.09
C ILE A 51 2.98 3.17 -4.64
N THR A 52 2.19 3.72 -3.71
CA THR A 52 2.35 3.52 -2.28
C THR A 52 1.02 3.16 -1.62
N GLY A 53 1.02 2.93 -0.31
CA GLY A 53 -0.19 2.73 0.46
C GLY A 53 -1.07 1.59 -0.02
N ILE A 54 -0.49 0.52 -0.54
CA ILE A 54 -1.25 -0.62 -1.06
C ILE A 54 -1.99 -1.30 0.09
N TYR A 55 -3.32 -1.31 0.01
CA TYR A 55 -4.20 -1.95 0.98
C TYR A 55 -5.33 -2.69 0.26
N LEU A 56 -5.43 -3.99 0.49
CA LEU A 56 -6.52 -4.82 -0.02
C LEU A 56 -7.55 -5.02 1.09
N SER A 57 -8.78 -4.58 0.86
CA SER A 57 -9.89 -4.79 1.79
C SER A 57 -10.38 -6.25 1.72
N GLU A 58 -11.07 -6.69 2.78
CA GLU A 58 -11.75 -8.00 2.78
C GLU A 58 -12.79 -8.10 1.66
N GLY A 59 -13.37 -6.97 1.25
CA GLY A 59 -14.34 -6.87 0.16
C GLY A 59 -13.72 -6.83 -1.25
N GLY A 60 -12.42 -7.01 -1.39
CA GLY A 60 -11.73 -7.06 -2.69
C GLY A 60 -11.39 -5.71 -3.30
N ASP A 61 -11.57 -4.61 -2.58
CA ASP A 61 -11.16 -3.29 -3.05
C ASP A 61 -9.68 -3.07 -2.79
N LEU A 62 -8.94 -2.71 -3.83
CA LEU A 62 -7.52 -2.37 -3.75
C LEU A 62 -7.33 -0.86 -3.70
N PHE A 63 -7.02 -0.34 -2.51
CA PHE A 63 -6.61 1.04 -2.32
C PHE A 63 -5.12 1.17 -2.61
N PHE A 64 -4.73 2.24 -3.26
CA PHE A 64 -3.33 2.65 -3.41
C PHE A 64 -3.22 4.13 -3.75
N ASN A 65 -2.06 4.70 -3.52
CA ASN A 65 -1.78 6.10 -3.72
C ASN A 65 -0.89 6.31 -4.96
N ALA A 66 -1.00 7.48 -5.58
CA ALA A 66 0.01 8.02 -6.46
C ALA A 66 0.71 9.16 -5.71
N GLN A 67 1.89 8.88 -5.19
CA GLN A 67 2.71 9.75 -4.35
C GLN A 67 3.59 10.64 -5.22
N HIS A 68 3.82 11.89 -4.82
CA HIS A 68 4.70 12.90 -5.44
C HIS A 68 4.75 12.91 -6.99
N PRO A 69 3.61 12.94 -7.67
CA PRO A 69 3.60 13.03 -9.14
C PRO A 69 4.28 14.33 -9.59
N SER A 70 4.74 14.34 -10.85
CA SER A 70 5.26 15.57 -11.43
C SER A 70 4.16 16.64 -11.52
N ASP A 71 4.44 17.85 -11.08
CA ASP A 71 3.59 19.03 -11.24
C ASP A 71 3.40 19.47 -12.70
N ALA A 72 4.17 18.88 -13.63
CA ALA A 72 3.97 19.03 -15.06
C ALA A 72 2.88 18.13 -15.65
N ASN A 73 2.32 17.21 -14.87
CA ASN A 73 1.19 16.41 -15.28
C ASN A 73 -0.09 17.28 -15.41
N ALA A 74 -1.05 16.79 -16.17
CA ALA A 74 -2.36 17.42 -16.21
C ALA A 74 -3.21 16.99 -14.99
N ALA A 75 -4.06 17.90 -14.52
CA ALA A 75 -5.05 17.56 -13.52
C ALA A 75 -5.92 16.37 -13.97
N PRO A 76 -6.29 15.44 -13.05
CA PRO A 76 -6.08 15.52 -11.61
C PRO A 76 -4.72 14.98 -11.12
N PHE A 77 -3.82 14.55 -11.99
CA PHE A 77 -2.60 13.83 -11.64
C PHE A 77 -1.34 14.72 -11.56
N ASP A 78 -1.52 16.00 -11.39
CA ASP A 78 -0.51 17.00 -11.02
C ASP A 78 -0.30 17.10 -9.50
N ARG A 79 -1.17 16.45 -8.71
CA ARG A 79 -1.14 16.39 -7.25
C ARG A 79 -1.17 14.93 -6.78
N ALA A 80 -0.60 14.68 -5.63
CA ALA A 80 -0.69 13.35 -5.02
C ALA A 80 -2.14 12.94 -4.80
N SER A 81 -2.43 11.67 -5.02
CA SER A 81 -3.79 11.15 -4.92
C SER A 81 -3.87 9.89 -4.06
N VAL A 82 -4.92 9.84 -3.27
CA VAL A 82 -5.39 8.64 -2.56
C VAL A 82 -6.54 8.06 -3.37
N GLY A 83 -6.46 6.80 -3.75
CA GLY A 83 -7.45 6.22 -4.63
C GLY A 83 -7.68 4.72 -4.43
N VAL A 84 -8.55 4.19 -5.27
CA VAL A 84 -8.98 2.79 -5.21
C VAL A 84 -9.23 2.25 -6.62
N LEU A 85 -8.92 0.99 -6.83
CA LEU A 85 -9.29 0.27 -8.04
C LEU A 85 -10.75 -0.18 -7.93
N VAL A 86 -11.61 0.36 -8.79
CA VAL A 86 -13.05 0.03 -8.83
C VAL A 86 -13.39 -0.81 -10.04
N GLY A 87 -14.53 -1.53 -9.99
CA GLY A 87 -15.01 -2.36 -11.09
C GLY A 87 -14.30 -3.72 -11.20
N VAL A 88 -13.53 -4.11 -10.20
CA VAL A 88 -12.88 -5.42 -10.09
C VAL A 88 -12.82 -5.84 -8.62
N ASP A 89 -13.01 -7.14 -8.38
CA ASP A 89 -12.71 -7.77 -7.09
C ASP A 89 -11.30 -8.35 -7.16
N VAL A 90 -10.38 -7.79 -6.40
CA VAL A 90 -8.98 -8.22 -6.42
C VAL A 90 -8.79 -9.57 -5.71
N ASN A 91 -9.74 -10.00 -4.86
CA ASN A 91 -9.74 -11.33 -4.28
C ASN A 91 -10.13 -12.43 -5.29
N ASP A 92 -10.77 -12.07 -6.42
CA ASP A 92 -11.23 -12.99 -7.46
C ASP A 92 -10.71 -12.57 -8.85
N LEU A 93 -9.42 -12.33 -8.95
CA LEU A 93 -8.79 -12.00 -10.24
C LEU A 93 -8.78 -13.22 -11.18
N PRO A 94 -8.97 -12.99 -12.49
CA PRO A 94 -8.74 -14.04 -13.49
C PRO A 94 -7.33 -14.60 -13.37
N THR A 95 -7.16 -15.91 -13.54
CA THR A 95 -5.85 -16.58 -13.53
C THR A 95 -4.88 -16.03 -14.58
N SER A 96 -5.39 -15.36 -15.61
CA SER A 96 -4.61 -14.62 -16.60
C SER A 96 -5.40 -13.42 -17.11
N PHE A 97 -4.71 -12.31 -17.30
CA PHE A 97 -5.27 -11.10 -17.92
C PHE A 97 -4.19 -10.35 -18.68
N LYS A 98 -4.62 -9.51 -19.62
CA LYS A 98 -3.72 -8.66 -20.38
C LYS A 98 -3.11 -7.60 -19.44
N PRO A 99 -1.76 -7.45 -19.41
CA PRO A 99 -1.13 -6.47 -18.53
C PRO A 99 -1.58 -5.05 -18.87
N SER A 100 -1.58 -4.17 -17.87
CA SER A 100 -1.73 -2.73 -18.05
C SER A 100 -0.77 -2.24 -19.15
N PRO A 101 -1.21 -1.37 -20.06
CA PRO A 101 -0.36 -0.89 -21.13
C PRO A 101 0.88 -0.16 -20.61
N VAL A 102 1.97 -0.21 -21.37
CA VAL A 102 3.12 0.66 -21.11
C VAL A 102 2.76 2.04 -21.64
N PRO A 103 2.80 3.11 -20.82
CA PRO A 103 2.52 4.46 -21.28
C PRO A 103 3.49 4.88 -22.40
N ARG A 104 2.96 5.28 -23.56
CA ARG A 104 3.75 5.63 -24.75
C ARG A 104 3.58 7.08 -25.15
N THR A 105 2.38 7.64 -24.99
CA THR A 105 2.08 9.03 -25.28
C THR A 105 2.27 9.94 -24.07
N ALA A 106 2.29 11.24 -24.26
CA ALA A 106 2.34 12.21 -23.17
C ALA A 106 1.08 12.12 -22.29
N GLU A 107 -0.09 11.93 -22.91
CA GLU A 107 -1.36 11.77 -22.20
C GLU A 107 -1.38 10.49 -21.34
N GLU A 108 -0.94 9.35 -21.91
CA GLU A 108 -0.86 8.09 -21.16
C GLU A 108 0.09 8.16 -19.96
N ARG A 109 1.15 8.98 -20.06
CA ARG A 109 2.11 9.19 -18.97
C ARG A 109 1.60 10.10 -17.87
N GLN A 110 0.47 10.74 -18.06
CA GLN A 110 -0.16 11.63 -17.09
C GLN A 110 -1.39 11.00 -16.43
N GLN A 111 -1.56 9.68 -16.55
CA GLN A 111 -2.73 8.96 -16.06
C GLN A 111 -2.33 7.73 -15.28
N VAL A 112 -3.24 7.26 -14.42
CA VAL A 112 -3.18 5.89 -13.91
C VAL A 112 -3.79 4.97 -14.95
N LEU A 113 -2.99 4.04 -15.47
CA LEU A 113 -3.44 3.01 -16.41
C LEU A 113 -3.57 1.68 -15.68
N THR A 114 -4.70 1.03 -15.83
CA THR A 114 -4.99 -0.25 -15.17
C THR A 114 -5.19 -1.36 -16.19
N ALA A 115 -4.88 -2.60 -15.80
CA ALA A 115 -5.15 -3.80 -16.60
C ALA A 115 -6.62 -4.21 -16.50
N LEU A 116 -7.19 -4.06 -15.32
CA LEU A 116 -8.56 -4.38 -14.94
C LEU A 116 -9.12 -3.25 -14.10
N GLY A 117 -10.43 -3.04 -14.21
CA GLY A 117 -11.09 -1.98 -13.47
C GLY A 117 -10.64 -0.57 -13.87
N GLU A 118 -10.91 0.38 -13.01
CA GLU A 118 -10.59 1.80 -13.17
C GLU A 118 -10.04 2.35 -11.85
N TYR A 119 -9.00 3.18 -11.92
CA TYR A 119 -8.52 3.91 -10.75
C TYR A 119 -9.42 5.10 -10.48
N GLN A 120 -10.11 5.05 -9.36
CA GLN A 120 -10.89 6.18 -8.85
C GLN A 120 -10.04 6.98 -7.86
N VAL A 121 -9.82 8.26 -8.13
CA VAL A 121 -9.31 9.21 -7.14
C VAL A 121 -10.42 9.45 -6.11
N ILE A 122 -10.11 9.21 -4.84
CA ILE A 122 -11.01 9.48 -3.69
C ILE A 122 -10.77 10.89 -3.19
N ALA A 123 -9.50 11.25 -3.00
CA ALA A 123 -9.08 12.57 -2.54
C ALA A 123 -7.64 12.87 -2.98
N GLN A 124 -7.27 14.14 -2.94
CA GLN A 124 -5.96 14.60 -3.37
C GLN A 124 -5.34 15.54 -2.35
N GLU A 125 -4.03 15.66 -2.42
CA GLU A 125 -3.28 16.71 -1.74
C GLU A 125 -3.96 18.08 -1.94
N GLY A 126 -4.12 18.81 -0.85
CA GLY A 126 -4.71 20.15 -0.87
C GLY A 126 -6.24 20.21 -0.98
N ASP A 127 -6.93 19.07 -1.12
CA ASP A 127 -8.39 19.06 -1.16
C ASP A 127 -8.98 19.51 0.18
N THR A 128 -9.90 20.47 0.13
CA THR A 128 -10.59 20.97 1.33
C THR A 128 -11.84 20.17 1.69
N LEU A 129 -12.33 19.32 0.78
CA LEU A 129 -13.46 18.40 0.98
C LEU A 129 -14.68 19.10 1.62
N ASP A 130 -15.22 20.08 0.88
CA ASP A 130 -16.35 20.93 1.29
C ASP A 130 -16.10 21.69 2.63
N GLY A 131 -14.84 21.96 2.93
CA GLY A 131 -14.43 22.67 4.14
C GLY A 131 -14.17 21.79 5.36
N ALA A 132 -14.33 20.48 5.25
CA ALA A 132 -14.01 19.53 6.33
C ALA A 132 -12.51 19.58 6.70
N VAL A 133 -11.64 19.84 5.72
CA VAL A 133 -10.20 20.05 5.90
C VAL A 133 -9.80 21.45 5.41
N PRO A 134 -10.02 22.51 6.20
CA PRO A 134 -9.86 23.88 5.72
C PRO A 134 -8.46 24.23 5.21
N ALA A 135 -7.41 23.62 5.78
CA ALA A 135 -6.04 23.83 5.32
C ALA A 135 -5.67 23.02 4.09
N GLY A 136 -6.48 22.01 3.74
CA GLY A 136 -6.22 21.04 2.69
C GLY A 136 -5.67 19.70 3.21
N LEU A 137 -5.98 18.66 2.49
CA LEU A 137 -5.50 17.30 2.79
C LEU A 137 -3.97 17.23 2.63
N GLY A 138 -3.28 16.51 3.51
CA GLY A 138 -1.81 16.46 3.52
C GLY A 138 -1.13 17.67 4.16
N MET A 139 -1.91 18.68 4.63
CA MET A 139 -1.36 19.88 5.26
C MET A 139 -1.24 19.68 6.76
N THR A 140 -0.02 19.79 7.28
CA THR A 140 0.24 19.87 8.72
C THR A 140 0.21 21.34 9.13
N ILE A 141 -0.61 21.69 10.11
CA ILE A 141 -0.79 23.06 10.59
C ILE A 141 -0.14 23.27 11.96
N SER A 142 0.30 24.51 12.24
CA SER A 142 0.81 24.88 13.55
C SER A 142 -0.25 24.73 14.63
N ARG A 143 0.18 24.50 15.88
CA ARG A 143 -0.69 24.29 17.03
C ARG A 143 -1.73 25.40 17.23
N ASP A 144 -1.36 26.64 16.94
CA ASP A 144 -2.26 27.79 17.02
C ASP A 144 -3.17 27.96 15.78
N GLY A 145 -3.04 27.07 14.79
CA GLY A 145 -3.81 27.10 13.56
C GLY A 145 -3.44 28.23 12.59
N SER A 146 -2.40 29.01 12.90
CA SER A 146 -2.11 30.25 12.16
C SER A 146 -1.40 30.04 10.82
N ARG A 147 -0.75 28.88 10.62
CA ARG A 147 0.03 28.61 9.39
C ARG A 147 0.10 27.15 9.05
N VAL A 148 0.29 26.86 7.78
CA VAL A 148 0.73 25.53 7.30
C VAL A 148 2.21 25.40 7.62
N VAL A 149 2.56 24.41 8.43
CA VAL A 149 3.95 24.06 8.79
C VAL A 149 4.58 23.28 7.66
N LYS A 150 3.82 22.34 7.09
CA LYS A 150 4.26 21.47 6.01
C LYS A 150 3.09 21.13 5.09
N ALA A 151 3.35 21.15 3.80
CA ALA A 151 2.52 20.55 2.78
C ALA A 151 3.20 19.26 2.31
N SER A 152 2.54 18.13 2.45
CA SER A 152 3.05 16.85 2.00
C SER A 152 2.30 16.38 0.76
N ASN A 153 3.04 16.00 -0.26
CA ASN A 153 2.54 15.29 -1.45
C ASN A 153 2.90 13.80 -1.44
N ASP A 154 3.21 13.28 -0.25
CA ASP A 154 3.71 11.92 -0.04
C ASP A 154 2.73 11.06 0.78
N PRO A 155 1.52 10.70 0.25
CA PRO A 155 0.64 9.74 0.89
C PRO A 155 1.28 8.35 0.77
N ASP A 156 1.77 7.78 1.89
CA ASP A 156 2.61 6.59 1.87
C ASP A 156 1.88 5.32 2.32
N PHE A 157 1.00 5.39 3.29
CA PHE A 157 0.32 4.23 3.85
C PHE A 157 -1.20 4.42 3.86
N ASN A 158 -1.95 3.35 3.55
CA ASN A 158 -3.40 3.30 3.74
C ASN A 158 -3.79 2.20 4.72
N GLY A 159 -4.82 2.48 5.54
CA GLY A 159 -5.49 1.50 6.37
C GLY A 159 -6.99 1.78 6.36
N PHE A 160 -7.80 0.76 6.10
CA PHE A 160 -9.26 0.90 6.08
C PHE A 160 -9.88 0.16 7.26
N VAL A 161 -10.77 0.86 7.98
CA VAL A 161 -11.53 0.29 9.09
C VAL A 161 -13.01 0.30 8.70
N PRO A 162 -13.60 -0.85 8.38
CA PRO A 162 -14.99 -0.92 7.96
C PRO A 162 -15.92 -0.57 9.13
N THR A 163 -17.00 0.16 8.83
CA THR A 163 -18.11 0.46 9.76
C THR A 163 -19.36 -0.32 9.43
N ARG A 164 -19.36 -1.04 8.29
CA ARG A 164 -20.40 -1.99 7.89
C ARG A 164 -19.79 -3.36 7.66
N GLU A 165 -20.53 -4.41 7.99
CA GLU A 165 -20.09 -5.80 7.85
C GLU A 165 -19.76 -6.19 6.40
N ASP A 166 -20.42 -5.57 5.43
CA ASP A 166 -20.19 -5.79 4.00
C ASP A 166 -18.98 -4.99 3.45
N GLY A 167 -18.27 -4.23 4.30
CA GLY A 167 -17.13 -3.41 3.90
C GLY A 167 -17.49 -2.20 3.03
N SER A 168 -18.77 -1.91 2.80
CA SER A 168 -19.23 -0.85 1.89
C SER A 168 -19.14 0.57 2.48
N ALA A 169 -18.74 0.71 3.74
CA ALA A 169 -18.46 2.00 4.37
C ALA A 169 -17.42 1.84 5.47
N GLY A 170 -16.67 2.90 5.74
CA GLY A 170 -15.64 2.88 6.77
C GLY A 170 -14.79 4.13 6.80
N PHE A 171 -13.72 4.04 7.59
CA PHE A 171 -12.71 5.08 7.69
C PHE A 171 -11.45 4.65 6.97
N LEU A 172 -11.02 5.44 6.01
CA LEU A 172 -9.73 5.31 5.33
C LEU A 172 -8.73 6.26 5.99
N PHE A 173 -7.70 5.70 6.56
CA PHE A 173 -6.58 6.43 7.13
C PHE A 173 -5.43 6.44 6.14
N THR A 174 -4.84 7.60 5.91
CA THR A 174 -3.65 7.76 5.04
C THR A 174 -2.58 8.52 5.78
N ASN A 175 -1.37 7.94 5.87
CA ASN A 175 -0.20 8.65 6.34
C ASN A 175 0.34 9.56 5.23
N TRP A 176 0.71 10.77 5.61
CA TRP A 176 1.40 11.73 4.76
C TRP A 176 2.82 11.85 5.27
N GLU A 177 3.74 11.29 4.52
CA GLU A 177 5.14 11.27 4.89
C GLU A 177 5.72 12.68 4.82
N ASP A 178 6.38 13.11 5.85
CA ASP A 178 7.24 14.28 5.90
C ASP A 178 7.78 14.51 7.33
N ARG A 179 8.43 15.64 7.54
CA ARG A 179 8.93 16.09 8.85
C ARG A 179 8.49 17.52 9.13
N PRO A 180 7.47 17.74 9.95
CA PRO A 180 6.60 16.74 10.56
C PRO A 180 5.69 16.05 9.55
N GLY A 181 5.44 14.75 9.76
CA GLY A 181 4.45 13.98 9.02
C GLY A 181 3.02 14.26 9.51
N GLY A 182 2.05 13.70 8.82
CA GLY A 182 0.64 13.82 9.15
C GLY A 182 -0.14 12.55 8.89
N MET A 183 -1.39 12.52 9.29
CA MET A 183 -2.33 11.48 8.95
C MET A 183 -3.70 12.09 8.68
N SER A 184 -4.34 11.65 7.62
CA SER A 184 -5.75 11.96 7.36
C SER A 184 -6.64 10.78 7.69
N ARG A 185 -7.90 11.09 8.02
CA ARG A 185 -9.01 10.15 8.10
C ARG A 185 -10.10 10.64 7.16
N LEU A 186 -10.51 9.78 6.24
CA LEU A 186 -11.67 10.00 5.39
C LEU A 186 -12.77 9.02 5.83
N GLU A 187 -13.98 9.51 6.06
CA GLU A 187 -15.16 8.66 6.14
C GLU A 187 -15.69 8.44 4.74
N ILE A 188 -15.70 7.19 4.28
CA ILE A 188 -16.06 6.85 2.91
C ILE A 188 -17.16 5.80 2.85
N THR A 189 -17.96 5.85 1.78
CA THR A 189 -19.00 4.86 1.49
C THR A 189 -19.03 4.52 0.02
N LYS A 190 -19.32 3.25 -0.29
CA LYS A 190 -19.48 2.76 -1.67
C LYS A 190 -20.92 2.93 -2.11
N GLY A 191 -21.14 3.61 -3.22
CA GLY A 191 -22.44 3.76 -3.86
C GLY A 191 -22.87 2.48 -4.58
N GLY A 192 -24.15 2.47 -5.01
CA GLY A 192 -24.70 1.34 -5.78
C GLY A 192 -24.06 1.15 -7.16
N ASP A 193 -23.30 2.11 -7.64
CA ASP A 193 -22.49 2.08 -8.86
C ASP A 193 -21.08 1.50 -8.63
N GLY A 194 -20.76 1.10 -7.39
CA GLY A 194 -19.48 0.56 -7.00
C GLY A 194 -18.39 1.62 -6.76
N ARG A 195 -18.72 2.91 -6.87
CA ARG A 195 -17.76 4.00 -6.63
C ARG A 195 -17.81 4.47 -5.19
N TRP A 196 -16.65 4.89 -4.69
CA TRP A 196 -16.52 5.41 -3.33
C TRP A 196 -16.78 6.92 -3.29
N GLN A 197 -17.38 7.38 -2.20
CA GLN A 197 -17.71 8.77 -1.93
C GLN A 197 -17.17 9.15 -0.56
N VAL A 198 -16.61 10.34 -0.43
CA VAL A 198 -16.19 10.91 0.86
C VAL A 198 -17.40 11.54 1.51
N LEU A 199 -17.69 11.17 2.75
CA LEU A 199 -18.78 11.72 3.57
C LEU A 199 -18.24 12.77 4.55
N ASP A 200 -17.04 12.56 5.09
CA ASP A 200 -16.38 13.44 6.04
C ASP A 200 -14.85 13.24 5.95
N ALA A 201 -14.10 14.23 6.38
CA ALA A 201 -12.64 14.19 6.35
C ALA A 201 -12.02 15.00 7.48
N MET A 202 -10.83 14.61 7.90
CA MET A 202 -10.00 15.41 8.81
C MET A 202 -8.53 15.07 8.67
N MET A 203 -7.68 16.04 8.95
CA MET A 203 -6.30 15.78 9.37
C MET A 203 -6.30 15.49 10.87
N LEU A 204 -5.62 14.43 11.29
CA LEU A 204 -5.55 14.06 12.71
C LEU A 204 -4.61 15.02 13.44
N ASP A 205 -5.06 15.49 14.61
CA ASP A 205 -4.23 16.27 15.53
C ASP A 205 -3.47 15.31 16.46
N PHE A 206 -2.16 15.23 16.31
CA PHE A 206 -1.28 14.46 17.19
C PHE A 206 -0.72 15.29 18.36
N GLY A 207 -1.25 16.48 18.58
CA GLY A 207 -0.78 17.43 19.59
C GLY A 207 0.39 18.27 19.13
N ASP A 208 1.42 18.39 19.94
CA ASP A 208 2.57 19.25 19.65
C ASP A 208 3.49 18.60 18.61
N VAL A 209 3.30 18.96 17.34
CA VAL A 209 4.15 18.52 16.22
C VAL A 209 5.26 19.55 15.91
N ASP A 210 5.24 20.69 16.58
CA ASP A 210 6.21 21.78 16.36
C ASP A 210 7.64 21.40 16.79
N GLY A 211 7.82 20.21 17.41
CA GLY A 211 9.09 19.48 17.58
C GLY A 211 10.35 20.32 17.75
N THR A 212 10.25 21.42 18.45
CA THR A 212 11.37 22.35 18.72
C THR A 212 11.89 22.18 20.12
#